data_b18a8bcf728b217e1bce6ce1b1df4870
#
_entry.id   b18a8bcf728b217e1bce6ce1b1df4870
#
_cell.length_a   1.000
_cell.length_b   1.000
_cell.length_c   1.000
_cell.angle_alpha   90.00
_cell.angle_beta   90.00
_cell.angle_gamma   90.00
#
_symmetry.space_group_name_H-M   'P 1'
#
loop_
_entity.id
_entity.type
_entity.pdbx_description
1 polymer ?
#
loop_
_entity_poly.entity_id
_entity_poly.type
_entity_poly.pdbx_seq_one_letter_code
_entity_poly.pdbx_strand_id
1 'polypeptide(L)'
;MATLKLALDDRRAKKDGTFPLVFKLSVNREKSFIPTGIAVLPEEFDPHTSLIIGNTKANEVILKLDALYRNRFYQYILSRQGHETILEAKNYILDKQPEEYSIQEFWENIITNMKESGRDGGVKIYQQSLSTISQELNLKIPFKALNFKDILNLESKLYKRGMSVNGASVYLRTFRAVCNKAINQDIVTLEWYPFRKHKMRKEKTVPRVLTIAELKAYFAINLPPSHSSYVSWKIGKLIFMLRGINMRDLMLLTPDNIKSGRIIYRRAKTSKLYSIKLTPEIEAVLATFTPNETLLGLITPQQLKSVNKIKHFQQKLKTTNKHLKKIGELLGTVEPISTYVFRYSYANAAKQLGYSKDMIAESLGHEYGNSVTGIYLEQFDNEVVDRMNQQIIDVISELL
;
A
#
# COMPACT_ATOMS: atom_id res chain seq x y z
N MET A 1 -1.29 18.27 -20.58
CA MET A 1 -0.45 19.46 -20.88
C MET A 1 0.97 19.16 -20.41
N ALA A 2 1.95 19.38 -21.26
CA ALA A 2 3.35 19.10 -20.93
C ALA A 2 4.09 20.42 -20.60
N THR A 3 4.95 20.43 -19.57
CA THR A 3 5.71 21.61 -19.16
C THR A 3 7.12 21.26 -18.70
N LEU A 4 8.06 22.16 -18.95
CA LEU A 4 9.43 22.11 -18.43
C LEU A 4 9.76 23.46 -17.75
N LYS A 5 10.07 23.43 -16.44
CA LYS A 5 10.36 24.62 -15.63
C LYS A 5 11.59 24.41 -14.74
N LEU A 6 12.45 25.43 -14.65
CA LEU A 6 13.52 25.44 -13.67
C LEU A 6 12.94 25.83 -12.30
N ALA A 7 13.33 25.12 -11.23
CA ALA A 7 12.85 25.33 -9.87
C ALA A 7 13.80 24.73 -8.84
N LEU A 8 13.71 25.18 -7.59
CA LEU A 8 14.34 24.51 -6.46
C LEU A 8 13.60 23.20 -6.13
N ASP A 9 14.35 22.15 -5.79
CA ASP A 9 13.77 20.91 -5.24
C ASP A 9 13.65 21.02 -3.72
N ASP A 10 12.54 21.59 -3.27
CA ASP A 10 12.19 21.82 -1.86
C ASP A 10 12.09 20.55 -0.99
N ARG A 11 12.10 19.39 -1.63
CA ARG A 11 12.04 18.07 -0.95
C ARG A 11 13.41 17.57 -0.48
N ARG A 12 14.50 18.20 -0.92
CA ARG A 12 15.88 17.72 -0.75
C ARG A 12 16.81 18.82 -0.23
N ALA A 13 16.48 19.42 0.92
CA ALA A 13 17.40 20.31 1.61
C ALA A 13 18.71 19.59 1.95
N LYS A 14 19.84 20.21 1.63
CA LYS A 14 21.17 19.76 2.05
C LYS A 14 21.46 20.20 3.48
N LYS A 15 22.50 19.62 4.09
CA LYS A 15 22.91 19.95 5.46
C LYS A 15 23.35 21.40 5.63
N ASP A 16 23.82 22.03 4.55
CA ASP A 16 24.25 23.43 4.48
C ASP A 16 23.12 24.44 4.21
N GLY A 17 21.86 23.97 4.19
CA GLY A 17 20.69 24.80 3.92
C GLY A 17 20.40 25.04 2.44
N THR A 18 21.25 24.57 1.52
CA THR A 18 21.03 24.74 0.09
C THR A 18 20.03 23.71 -0.46
N PHE A 19 19.36 24.09 -1.55
CA PHE A 19 18.44 23.21 -2.28
C PHE A 19 18.95 22.97 -3.70
N PRO A 20 18.84 21.71 -4.22
CA PRO A 20 19.19 21.44 -5.60
C PRO A 20 18.30 22.22 -6.57
N LEU A 21 18.92 22.83 -7.56
CA LEU A 21 18.22 23.44 -8.69
C LEU A 21 17.96 22.37 -9.76
N VAL A 22 16.71 22.22 -10.18
CA VAL A 22 16.27 21.14 -11.06
C VAL A 22 15.33 21.64 -12.14
N PHE A 23 15.37 21.01 -13.33
CA PHE A 23 14.30 21.17 -14.29
C PHE A 23 13.14 20.24 -13.90
N LYS A 24 12.00 20.82 -13.55
CA LYS A 24 10.76 20.14 -13.27
C LYS A 24 10.01 19.88 -14.56
N LEU A 25 10.01 18.64 -14.99
CA LEU A 25 9.29 18.15 -16.16
C LEU A 25 7.92 17.63 -15.74
N SER A 26 6.86 18.03 -16.45
CA SER A 26 5.52 17.49 -16.26
C SER A 26 4.95 17.08 -17.61
N VAL A 27 4.43 15.85 -17.68
CA VAL A 27 3.78 15.29 -18.90
C VAL A 27 2.61 14.45 -18.43
N ASN A 28 1.41 14.68 -18.96
CA ASN A 28 0.19 13.93 -18.64
C ASN A 28 -0.07 13.78 -17.13
N ARG A 29 0.13 14.86 -16.33
CA ARG A 29 0.03 14.93 -14.88
C ARG A 29 1.12 14.17 -14.10
N GLU A 30 2.02 13.47 -14.78
CA GLU A 30 3.21 12.89 -14.17
C GLU A 30 4.32 13.94 -14.08
N LYS A 31 5.19 13.81 -13.06
CA LYS A 31 6.32 14.74 -12.84
C LYS A 31 7.63 14.00 -12.73
N SER A 32 8.66 14.55 -13.31
CA SER A 32 10.05 14.11 -13.17
C SER A 32 10.97 15.31 -12.97
N PHE A 33 12.16 15.05 -12.46
CA PHE A 33 13.13 16.10 -12.12
C PHE A 33 14.46 15.77 -12.78
N ILE A 34 15.04 16.77 -13.45
CA ILE A 34 16.36 16.70 -14.09
C ILE A 34 17.29 17.60 -13.27
N PRO A 35 18.28 17.05 -12.55
CA PRO A 35 19.20 17.85 -11.75
C PRO A 35 20.13 18.67 -12.64
N THR A 36 20.41 19.91 -12.24
CA THR A 36 21.39 20.76 -12.91
C THR A 36 22.81 20.57 -12.37
N GLY A 37 22.96 19.89 -11.23
CA GLY A 37 24.23 19.81 -10.50
C GLY A 37 24.49 21.01 -9.56
N ILE A 38 23.67 22.05 -9.65
CA ILE A 38 23.80 23.29 -8.86
C ILE A 38 22.86 23.24 -7.66
N ALA A 39 23.29 23.73 -6.51
CA ALA A 39 22.45 23.93 -5.33
C ALA A 39 22.69 25.33 -4.78
N VAL A 40 21.63 26.00 -4.33
CA VAL A 40 21.65 27.39 -3.85
C VAL A 40 20.74 27.56 -2.66
N LEU A 41 20.90 28.63 -1.91
CA LEU A 41 19.97 29.05 -0.88
C LEU A 41 18.67 29.54 -1.53
N PRO A 42 17.50 29.41 -0.87
CA PRO A 42 16.23 29.86 -1.45
C PRO A 42 16.20 31.32 -1.85
N GLU A 43 16.85 32.19 -1.04
CA GLU A 43 16.97 33.65 -1.30
C GLU A 43 17.90 34.00 -2.46
N GLU A 44 18.75 33.10 -2.88
CA GLU A 44 19.66 33.29 -4.03
C GLU A 44 19.00 32.92 -5.38
N PHE A 45 17.80 32.31 -5.40
CA PHE A 45 17.12 31.94 -6.62
C PHE A 45 15.89 32.78 -6.87
N ASP A 46 15.88 33.53 -7.98
CA ASP A 46 14.69 34.25 -8.43
C ASP A 46 13.80 33.36 -9.34
N PRO A 47 12.62 32.94 -8.87
CA PRO A 47 11.72 32.10 -9.63
C PRO A 47 11.08 32.81 -10.84
N HIS A 48 11.06 34.14 -10.90
CA HIS A 48 10.49 34.91 -12.02
C HIS A 48 11.46 34.98 -13.19
N THR A 49 12.71 35.26 -12.92
CA THR A 49 13.75 35.30 -13.96
C THR A 49 14.37 33.93 -14.20
N SER A 50 14.19 32.96 -13.30
CA SER A 50 14.87 31.67 -13.30
C SER A 50 16.40 31.76 -13.22
N LEU A 51 16.91 32.80 -12.56
CA LEU A 51 18.34 33.06 -12.41
C LEU A 51 18.77 33.03 -10.94
N ILE A 52 20.08 32.79 -10.74
CA ILE A 52 20.72 32.85 -9.44
C ILE A 52 21.27 34.28 -9.22
N ILE A 53 20.88 34.90 -8.13
CA ILE A 53 21.31 36.27 -7.76
C ILE A 53 22.81 36.25 -7.49
N GLY A 54 23.56 37.15 -8.14
CA GLY A 54 25.00 37.35 -7.91
C GLY A 54 25.94 36.27 -8.47
N ASN A 55 25.44 35.26 -9.22
CA ASN A 55 26.28 34.18 -9.75
C ASN A 55 26.20 34.06 -11.28
N THR A 56 26.94 34.94 -11.96
CA THR A 56 26.97 35.00 -13.43
C THR A 56 27.41 33.66 -14.08
N LYS A 57 28.43 32.99 -13.52
CA LYS A 57 28.96 31.75 -14.08
C LYS A 57 27.92 30.62 -14.01
N ALA A 58 27.24 30.47 -12.88
CA ALA A 58 26.17 29.48 -12.75
C ALA A 58 25.00 29.81 -13.69
N ASN A 59 24.66 31.07 -13.85
CA ASN A 59 23.60 31.52 -14.75
C ASN A 59 23.93 31.20 -16.23
N GLU A 60 25.18 31.36 -16.67
CA GLU A 60 25.59 30.94 -18.00
C GLU A 60 25.36 29.44 -18.26
N VAL A 61 25.68 28.60 -17.29
CA VAL A 61 25.43 27.15 -17.38
C VAL A 61 23.94 26.86 -17.43
N ILE A 62 23.15 27.52 -16.55
CA ILE A 62 21.70 27.35 -16.51
C ILE A 62 21.05 27.75 -17.82
N LEU A 63 21.42 28.92 -18.38
CA LEU A 63 20.86 29.40 -19.64
C LEU A 63 21.20 28.47 -20.83
N LYS A 64 22.40 27.91 -20.86
CA LYS A 64 22.77 26.91 -21.87
C LYS A 64 21.96 25.63 -21.73
N LEU A 65 21.79 25.13 -20.50
CA LEU A 65 20.98 23.93 -20.23
C LEU A 65 19.50 24.18 -20.52
N ASP A 66 18.96 25.34 -20.14
CA ASP A 66 17.56 25.69 -20.39
C ASP A 66 17.26 25.75 -21.90
N ALA A 67 18.09 26.42 -22.68
CA ALA A 67 17.96 26.50 -24.14
C ALA A 67 18.01 25.09 -24.78
N LEU A 68 18.99 24.26 -24.39
CA LEU A 68 19.16 22.91 -24.93
C LEU A 68 17.96 22.01 -24.54
N TYR A 69 17.57 22.01 -23.26
CA TYR A 69 16.51 21.14 -22.78
C TYR A 69 15.13 21.55 -23.26
N ARG A 70 14.84 22.86 -23.40
CA ARG A 70 13.59 23.35 -24.01
C ARG A 70 13.50 22.97 -25.49
N ASN A 71 14.57 23.15 -26.25
CA ASN A 71 14.57 22.76 -27.65
C ASN A 71 14.26 21.28 -27.85
N ARG A 72 14.95 20.40 -27.11
CA ARG A 72 14.70 18.95 -27.11
C ARG A 72 13.31 18.59 -26.62
N PHE A 73 12.84 19.24 -25.57
CA PHE A 73 11.50 19.03 -25.04
C PHE A 73 10.42 19.33 -26.08
N TYR A 74 10.50 20.47 -26.78
CA TYR A 74 9.53 20.81 -27.80
C TYR A 74 9.63 19.88 -29.03
N GLN A 75 10.81 19.50 -29.46
CA GLN A 75 10.99 18.50 -30.53
C GLN A 75 10.32 17.16 -30.12
N TYR A 76 10.50 16.70 -28.89
CA TYR A 76 9.85 15.49 -28.41
C TYR A 76 8.32 15.61 -28.43
N ILE A 77 7.75 16.68 -27.88
CA ILE A 77 6.31 16.89 -27.86
C ILE A 77 5.72 16.91 -29.28
N LEU A 78 6.37 17.61 -30.20
CA LEU A 78 5.93 17.67 -31.60
C LEU A 78 6.00 16.31 -32.32
N SER A 79 6.97 15.46 -31.98
CA SER A 79 7.14 14.13 -32.58
C SER A 79 6.13 13.09 -32.11
N ARG A 80 5.53 13.25 -30.91
CA ARG A 80 4.69 12.23 -30.25
C ARG A 80 3.18 12.46 -30.32
N GLN A 81 2.73 13.68 -30.61
CA GLN A 81 1.33 14.05 -30.90
C GLN A 81 0.27 13.40 -29.96
N GLY A 82 0.46 13.48 -28.63
CA GLY A 82 -0.50 12.99 -27.66
C GLY A 82 -0.16 11.61 -27.05
N HIS A 83 0.93 10.99 -27.49
CA HIS A 83 1.44 9.72 -26.91
C HIS A 83 2.70 9.93 -26.05
N GLU A 84 2.82 11.11 -25.45
CA GLU A 84 3.99 11.44 -24.63
C GLU A 84 4.00 10.69 -23.29
N THR A 85 5.14 10.13 -22.93
CA THR A 85 5.42 9.63 -21.59
C THR A 85 6.47 10.48 -20.89
N ILE A 86 6.37 10.61 -19.56
CA ILE A 86 7.30 11.42 -18.75
C ILE A 86 8.74 10.90 -18.86
N LEU A 87 8.91 9.59 -18.96
CA LEU A 87 10.21 8.95 -19.02
C LEU A 87 10.90 9.14 -20.36
N GLU A 88 10.18 8.92 -21.48
CA GLU A 88 10.69 9.17 -22.82
C GLU A 88 11.04 10.65 -23.01
N ALA A 89 10.17 11.57 -22.53
CA ALA A 89 10.43 13.00 -22.57
C ALA A 89 11.73 13.36 -21.83
N LYS A 90 11.91 12.86 -20.62
CA LYS A 90 13.12 13.10 -19.84
C LYS A 90 14.38 12.64 -20.57
N ASN A 91 14.30 11.50 -21.20
CA ASN A 91 15.46 10.89 -21.83
C ASN A 91 15.78 11.51 -23.17
N TYR A 92 14.77 11.88 -23.94
CA TYR A 92 14.96 12.67 -25.13
C TYR A 92 15.64 14.01 -24.80
N ILE A 93 15.22 14.68 -23.71
CA ILE A 93 15.85 15.91 -23.21
C ILE A 93 17.32 15.67 -22.84
N LEU A 94 17.61 14.55 -22.17
CA LEU A 94 18.96 14.20 -21.72
C LEU A 94 19.82 13.55 -22.81
N ASP A 95 19.29 13.35 -24.02
CA ASP A 95 19.95 12.62 -25.11
C ASP A 95 20.32 11.18 -24.76
N LYS A 96 19.54 10.59 -23.85
CA LYS A 96 19.72 9.20 -23.47
C LYS A 96 18.99 8.29 -24.45
N GLN A 97 19.68 7.32 -25.00
CA GLN A 97 19.04 6.27 -25.79
C GLN A 97 18.13 5.41 -24.90
N PRO A 98 16.99 4.91 -25.42
CA PRO A 98 16.08 4.04 -24.65
C PRO A 98 16.77 2.83 -24.01
N GLU A 99 17.88 2.41 -24.58
CA GLU A 99 18.69 1.27 -24.14
C GLU A 99 19.52 1.55 -22.88
N GLU A 100 19.67 2.82 -22.47
CA GLU A 100 20.52 3.25 -21.35
C GLU A 100 19.77 3.43 -20.03
N TYR A 101 18.45 3.12 -19.99
CA TYR A 101 17.71 3.22 -18.72
C TYR A 101 18.24 2.22 -17.70
N SER A 102 18.78 2.73 -16.59
CA SER A 102 19.03 1.86 -15.47
C SER A 102 17.71 1.36 -14.87
N ILE A 103 17.71 0.11 -14.44
CA ILE A 103 16.58 -0.51 -13.75
C ILE A 103 16.19 0.33 -12.52
N GLN A 104 17.19 0.87 -11.80
CA GLN A 104 16.99 1.68 -10.61
C GLN A 104 16.22 2.98 -10.93
N GLU A 105 16.67 3.76 -11.91
CA GLU A 105 16.01 5.02 -12.30
C GLU A 105 14.56 4.79 -12.72
N PHE A 106 14.33 3.76 -13.53
CA PHE A 106 12.99 3.39 -13.94
C PHE A 106 12.09 3.01 -12.76
N TRP A 107 12.61 2.24 -11.80
CA TRP A 107 11.87 1.84 -10.62
C TRP A 107 11.56 3.02 -9.69
N GLU A 108 12.51 3.93 -9.51
CA GLU A 108 12.31 5.17 -8.75
C GLU A 108 11.23 6.05 -9.39
N ASN A 109 11.17 6.13 -10.70
CA ASN A 109 10.10 6.83 -11.43
C ASN A 109 8.72 6.19 -11.18
N ILE A 110 8.62 4.85 -11.22
CA ILE A 110 7.38 4.15 -10.87
C ILE A 110 6.93 4.53 -9.45
N ILE A 111 7.85 4.55 -8.48
CA ILE A 111 7.55 4.92 -7.09
C ILE A 111 7.04 6.37 -7.00
N THR A 112 7.64 7.28 -7.75
CA THR A 112 7.22 8.69 -7.79
C THR A 112 5.81 8.83 -8.35
N ASN A 113 5.52 8.20 -9.49
CA ASN A 113 4.19 8.21 -10.10
C ASN A 113 3.12 7.59 -9.20
N MET A 114 3.47 6.51 -8.48
CA MET A 114 2.55 5.89 -7.50
C MET A 114 2.23 6.83 -6.33
N LYS A 115 3.18 7.63 -5.84
CA LYS A 115 2.94 8.62 -4.79
C LYS A 115 2.01 9.73 -5.29
N GLU A 116 2.25 10.24 -6.47
CA GLU A 116 1.47 11.32 -7.07
C GLU A 116 0.03 10.88 -7.39
N SER A 117 -0.16 9.62 -7.76
CA SER A 117 -1.49 9.03 -7.99
C SER A 117 -2.21 8.55 -6.73
N GLY A 118 -1.67 8.81 -5.52
CA GLY A 118 -2.28 8.41 -4.25
C GLY A 118 -2.31 6.90 -3.99
N ARG A 119 -1.50 6.10 -4.69
CA ARG A 119 -1.41 4.64 -4.53
C ARG A 119 -0.48 4.24 -3.38
N ASP A 120 -0.59 4.90 -2.25
CA ASP A 120 0.30 4.77 -1.09
C ASP A 120 0.51 3.34 -0.60
N GLY A 121 -0.50 2.47 -0.71
CA GLY A 121 -0.39 1.05 -0.31
C GLY A 121 0.67 0.28 -1.09
N GLY A 122 0.86 0.61 -2.37
CA GLY A 122 1.86 0.01 -3.24
C GLY A 122 3.25 0.64 -3.09
N VAL A 123 3.33 1.94 -2.81
CA VAL A 123 4.59 2.69 -2.70
C VAL A 123 5.55 2.02 -1.72
N LYS A 124 5.07 1.66 -0.53
CA LYS A 124 5.91 1.05 0.51
C LYS A 124 6.56 -0.25 0.04
N ILE A 125 5.82 -1.14 -0.62
CA ILE A 125 6.37 -2.42 -1.07
C ILE A 125 7.35 -2.23 -2.23
N TYR A 126 7.09 -1.29 -3.14
CA TYR A 126 8.03 -0.96 -4.21
C TYR A 126 9.33 -0.36 -3.66
N GLN A 127 9.27 0.54 -2.67
CA GLN A 127 10.44 1.11 -2.00
C GLN A 127 11.25 0.05 -1.26
N GLN A 128 10.57 -0.80 -0.47
CA GLN A 128 11.23 -1.88 0.25
C GLN A 128 11.87 -2.90 -0.69
N SER A 129 11.19 -3.24 -1.79
CA SER A 129 11.72 -4.17 -2.79
C SER A 129 12.94 -3.58 -3.50
N LEU A 130 12.89 -2.31 -3.90
CA LEU A 130 14.02 -1.61 -4.48
C LEU A 130 15.23 -1.62 -3.52
N SER A 131 15.03 -1.19 -2.27
CA SER A 131 16.08 -1.15 -1.25
C SER A 131 16.67 -2.52 -0.96
N THR A 132 15.85 -3.57 -0.89
CA THR A 132 16.31 -4.93 -0.59
C THR A 132 17.06 -5.53 -1.77
N ILE A 133 16.54 -5.38 -2.99
CA ILE A 133 17.13 -5.98 -4.19
C ILE A 133 18.41 -5.26 -4.59
N SER A 134 18.49 -3.94 -4.45
CA SER A 134 19.71 -3.16 -4.75
C SER A 134 20.93 -3.53 -3.89
N GLN A 135 20.71 -4.17 -2.74
CA GLN A 135 21.79 -4.69 -1.90
C GLN A 135 22.39 -6.00 -2.47
N GLU A 136 21.65 -6.75 -3.27
CA GLU A 136 22.04 -8.06 -3.78
C GLU A 136 22.30 -8.08 -5.29
N LEU A 137 21.75 -7.11 -6.01
CA LEU A 137 21.85 -6.99 -7.45
C LEU A 137 22.10 -5.53 -7.83
N ASN A 138 23.10 -5.29 -8.67
CA ASN A 138 23.33 -3.96 -9.20
C ASN A 138 22.19 -3.55 -10.14
N LEU A 139 21.37 -2.60 -9.70
CA LEU A 139 20.23 -2.08 -10.48
C LEU A 139 20.59 -0.81 -11.30
N LYS A 140 21.85 -0.34 -11.22
CA LYS A 140 22.33 0.78 -12.04
C LYS A 140 22.71 0.36 -13.47
N ILE A 141 22.44 -0.88 -13.83
CA ILE A 141 22.64 -1.42 -15.19
C ILE A 141 21.37 -1.22 -16.03
N PRO A 142 21.50 -1.16 -17.36
CA PRO A 142 20.33 -1.13 -18.26
C PRO A 142 19.58 -2.46 -18.21
N PHE A 143 18.26 -2.43 -18.53
CA PHE A 143 17.42 -3.64 -18.54
C PHE A 143 17.99 -4.76 -19.41
N LYS A 144 18.55 -4.43 -20.59
CA LYS A 144 19.12 -5.42 -21.51
C LYS A 144 20.27 -6.24 -20.91
N ALA A 145 20.97 -5.69 -19.92
CA ALA A 145 22.06 -6.41 -19.22
C ALA A 145 21.56 -7.43 -18.19
N LEU A 146 20.28 -7.36 -17.78
CA LEU A 146 19.68 -8.30 -16.82
C LEU A 146 19.24 -9.58 -17.55
N ASN A 147 19.58 -10.73 -16.98
CA ASN A 147 19.24 -12.02 -17.56
C ASN A 147 18.63 -12.98 -16.52
N PHE A 148 18.21 -14.18 -16.96
CA PHE A 148 17.58 -15.18 -16.10
C PHE A 148 18.50 -15.67 -14.97
N LYS A 149 19.82 -15.78 -15.22
CA LYS A 149 20.80 -16.22 -14.21
C LYS A 149 20.87 -15.22 -13.05
N ASP A 150 20.74 -13.92 -13.36
CA ASP A 150 20.73 -12.87 -12.33
C ASP A 150 19.51 -13.01 -11.41
N ILE A 151 18.34 -13.38 -11.96
CA ILE A 151 17.12 -13.63 -11.15
C ILE A 151 17.31 -14.83 -10.24
N LEU A 152 17.92 -15.94 -10.69
CA LEU A 152 18.22 -17.11 -9.88
C LEU A 152 19.23 -16.79 -8.77
N ASN A 153 20.28 -16.04 -9.10
CA ASN A 153 21.29 -15.61 -8.14
C ASN A 153 20.68 -14.71 -7.06
N LEU A 154 19.83 -13.75 -7.47
CA LEU A 154 19.11 -12.89 -6.56
C LEU A 154 18.24 -13.71 -5.59
N GLU A 155 17.42 -14.64 -6.10
CA GLU A 155 16.60 -15.52 -5.28
C GLU A 155 17.44 -16.30 -4.25
N SER A 156 18.56 -16.89 -4.70
CA SER A 156 19.49 -17.62 -3.82
C SER A 156 20.08 -16.72 -2.72
N LYS A 157 20.48 -15.49 -3.06
CA LYS A 157 21.00 -14.51 -2.09
C LYS A 157 19.96 -14.10 -1.05
N LEU A 158 18.69 -13.88 -1.48
CA LEU A 158 17.60 -13.56 -0.57
C LEU A 158 17.38 -14.70 0.45
N TYR A 159 17.44 -15.97 0.03
CA TYR A 159 17.34 -17.10 0.95
C TYR A 159 18.55 -17.20 1.90
N LYS A 160 19.77 -16.99 1.40
CA LYS A 160 20.98 -16.97 2.24
C LYS A 160 20.94 -15.89 3.33
N ARG A 161 20.20 -14.80 3.11
CA ARG A 161 19.91 -13.78 4.15
C ARG A 161 18.86 -14.21 5.18
N GLY A 162 18.38 -15.44 5.13
CA GLY A 162 17.36 -15.95 6.05
C GLY A 162 15.93 -15.55 5.70
N MET A 163 15.66 -15.07 4.49
CA MET A 163 14.28 -14.76 4.08
C MET A 163 13.48 -16.04 3.86
N SER A 164 12.23 -16.04 4.36
CA SER A 164 11.29 -17.10 4.02
C SER A 164 10.94 -17.08 2.54
N VAL A 165 10.54 -18.23 1.99
CA VAL A 165 10.13 -18.36 0.58
C VAL A 165 9.05 -17.36 0.22
N ASN A 166 8.03 -17.19 1.07
CA ASN A 166 6.97 -16.22 0.84
C ASN A 166 7.47 -14.78 0.91
N GLY A 167 8.41 -14.47 1.80
CA GLY A 167 9.04 -13.16 1.91
C GLY A 167 9.84 -12.79 0.65
N ALA A 168 10.75 -13.67 0.21
CA ALA A 168 11.50 -13.47 -1.03
C ALA A 168 10.59 -13.34 -2.25
N SER A 169 9.54 -14.15 -2.33
CA SER A 169 8.56 -14.10 -3.41
C SER A 169 7.81 -12.75 -3.51
N VAL A 170 7.65 -12.01 -2.40
CA VAL A 170 7.06 -10.65 -2.46
C VAL A 170 7.98 -9.71 -3.23
N TYR A 171 9.25 -9.70 -2.92
CA TYR A 171 10.24 -8.86 -3.60
C TYR A 171 10.44 -9.23 -5.06
N LEU A 172 10.55 -10.53 -5.36
CA LEU A 172 10.67 -11.02 -6.74
C LEU A 172 9.44 -10.71 -7.59
N ARG A 173 8.22 -10.82 -7.03
CA ARG A 173 6.98 -10.42 -7.74
C ARG A 173 6.94 -8.93 -8.02
N THR A 174 7.42 -8.11 -7.10
CA THR A 174 7.50 -6.66 -7.31
C THR A 174 8.52 -6.34 -8.40
N PHE A 175 9.68 -7.00 -8.40
CA PHE A 175 10.69 -6.82 -9.46
C PHE A 175 10.16 -7.29 -10.82
N ARG A 176 9.47 -8.43 -10.86
CA ARG A 176 8.78 -8.91 -12.06
C ARG A 176 7.77 -7.88 -12.59
N ALA A 177 7.03 -7.23 -11.71
CA ALA A 177 6.09 -6.19 -12.10
C ALA A 177 6.81 -4.95 -12.68
N VAL A 178 7.99 -4.60 -12.20
CA VAL A 178 8.83 -3.55 -12.77
C VAL A 178 9.30 -3.94 -14.18
N CYS A 179 9.79 -5.18 -14.37
CA CYS A 179 10.20 -5.68 -15.68
C CYS A 179 9.02 -5.68 -16.68
N ASN A 180 7.83 -6.12 -16.26
CA ASN A 180 6.64 -6.09 -17.10
C ASN A 180 6.24 -4.66 -17.49
N LYS A 181 6.41 -3.69 -16.58
CA LYS A 181 6.17 -2.28 -16.91
C LYS A 181 7.17 -1.74 -17.92
N ALA A 182 8.44 -2.17 -17.87
CA ALA A 182 9.45 -1.80 -18.84
C ALA A 182 9.12 -2.35 -20.25
N ILE A 183 8.59 -3.59 -20.30
CA ILE A 183 8.11 -4.19 -21.56
C ILE A 183 6.89 -3.42 -22.09
N ASN A 184 5.90 -3.13 -21.24
CA ASN A 184 4.68 -2.42 -21.62
C ASN A 184 4.93 -0.96 -22.05
N GLN A 185 6.09 -0.41 -21.75
CA GLN A 185 6.52 0.93 -22.14
C GLN A 185 7.61 0.88 -23.26
N ASP A 186 7.74 -0.26 -23.93
CA ASP A 186 8.66 -0.48 -25.05
C ASP A 186 10.14 -0.15 -24.78
N ILE A 187 10.54 -0.13 -23.48
CA ILE A 187 11.95 0.06 -23.09
C ILE A 187 12.77 -1.18 -23.43
N VAL A 188 12.16 -2.35 -23.32
CA VAL A 188 12.70 -3.65 -23.72
C VAL A 188 11.63 -4.50 -24.36
N THR A 189 12.05 -5.42 -25.23
CA THR A 189 11.12 -6.34 -25.90
C THR A 189 10.71 -7.51 -25.01
N LEU A 190 9.63 -8.20 -25.37
CA LEU A 190 9.16 -9.38 -24.66
C LEU A 190 10.17 -10.55 -24.70
N GLU A 191 10.99 -10.63 -25.74
CA GLU A 191 12.03 -11.64 -25.87
C GLU A 191 13.08 -11.54 -24.77
N TRP A 192 13.40 -10.32 -24.34
CA TRP A 192 14.33 -10.07 -23.23
C TRP A 192 13.83 -10.63 -21.90
N TYR A 193 12.55 -10.80 -21.65
CA TYR A 193 11.92 -11.02 -20.34
C TYR A 193 12.65 -12.04 -19.44
N PRO A 194 13.37 -11.60 -18.39
CA PRO A 194 14.24 -12.48 -17.61
C PRO A 194 13.47 -13.43 -16.66
N PHE A 195 12.19 -13.17 -16.42
CA PHE A 195 11.33 -14.03 -15.60
C PHE A 195 10.60 -15.13 -16.38
N ARG A 196 10.80 -15.26 -17.71
CA ARG A 196 10.06 -16.20 -18.58
C ARG A 196 10.08 -17.64 -18.04
N LYS A 197 11.25 -18.11 -17.57
CA LYS A 197 11.44 -19.47 -17.03
C LYS A 197 11.36 -19.52 -15.50
N HIS A 198 11.23 -18.39 -14.81
CA HIS A 198 11.22 -18.33 -13.34
C HIS A 198 9.85 -18.68 -12.77
N LYS A 199 9.78 -19.73 -11.96
CA LYS A 199 8.57 -20.12 -11.23
C LYS A 199 8.61 -19.51 -9.83
N MET A 200 7.67 -18.59 -9.54
CA MET A 200 7.54 -18.03 -8.20
C MET A 200 7.16 -19.10 -7.19
N ARG A 201 8.02 -19.33 -6.22
CA ARG A 201 7.77 -20.31 -5.14
C ARG A 201 6.75 -19.76 -4.16
N LYS A 202 5.93 -20.63 -3.62
CA LYS A 202 4.97 -20.32 -2.57
C LYS A 202 4.91 -21.48 -1.58
N GLU A 203 5.10 -21.21 -0.32
CA GLU A 203 4.84 -22.15 0.76
C GLU A 203 3.47 -21.91 1.37
N LYS A 204 2.79 -23.03 1.67
CA LYS A 204 1.53 -22.97 2.42
C LYS A 204 1.84 -22.54 3.85
N THR A 205 1.18 -21.49 4.30
CA THR A 205 1.22 -21.08 5.70
C THR A 205 -0.05 -21.57 6.38
N VAL A 206 0.07 -22.12 7.57
CA VAL A 206 -1.09 -22.44 8.40
C VAL A 206 -1.64 -21.12 8.94
N PRO A 207 -2.92 -20.79 8.67
CA PRO A 207 -3.53 -19.60 9.26
C PRO A 207 -3.57 -19.70 10.78
N ARG A 208 -3.18 -18.66 11.46
CA ARG A 208 -3.35 -18.54 12.91
C ARG A 208 -4.81 -18.27 13.20
N VAL A 209 -5.45 -19.14 13.96
CA VAL A 209 -6.87 -19.05 14.33
C VAL A 209 -7.02 -19.30 15.83
N LEU A 210 -7.98 -18.65 16.44
CA LEU A 210 -8.45 -19.00 17.77
C LEU A 210 -9.49 -20.10 17.64
N THR A 211 -9.42 -21.09 18.49
CA THR A 211 -10.46 -22.10 18.68
C THR A 211 -11.73 -21.45 19.24
N ILE A 212 -12.87 -22.14 19.17
CA ILE A 212 -14.13 -21.66 19.81
C ILE A 212 -13.92 -21.43 21.31
N ALA A 213 -13.20 -22.33 21.99
CA ALA A 213 -12.90 -22.17 23.42
C ALA A 213 -12.04 -20.93 23.72
N GLU A 214 -10.99 -20.68 22.92
CA GLU A 214 -10.17 -19.48 23.07
C GLU A 214 -10.95 -18.20 22.74
N LEU A 215 -11.85 -18.23 21.74
CA LEU A 215 -12.75 -17.11 21.45
C LEU A 215 -13.70 -16.85 22.61
N LYS A 216 -14.34 -17.88 23.17
CA LYS A 216 -15.20 -17.75 24.37
C LYS A 216 -14.41 -17.12 25.52
N ALA A 217 -13.22 -17.62 25.85
CA ALA A 217 -12.34 -17.06 26.84
C ALA A 217 -12.00 -15.59 26.58
N TYR A 218 -11.69 -15.24 25.30
CA TYR A 218 -11.41 -13.86 24.91
C TYR A 218 -12.61 -12.93 25.08
N PHE A 219 -13.82 -13.40 24.78
CA PHE A 219 -15.04 -12.63 24.94
C PHE A 219 -15.48 -12.51 26.39
N ALA A 220 -15.22 -13.52 27.20
CA ALA A 220 -15.57 -13.56 28.63
C ALA A 220 -14.64 -12.75 29.56
N ILE A 221 -13.39 -12.51 29.13
CA ILE A 221 -12.43 -11.72 29.91
C ILE A 221 -13.01 -10.35 30.23
N ASN A 222 -12.90 -9.92 31.51
CA ASN A 222 -13.32 -8.59 31.92
C ASN A 222 -12.11 -7.73 32.27
N LEU A 223 -11.69 -6.93 31.27
CA LEU A 223 -10.64 -5.93 31.45
C LEU A 223 -11.27 -4.60 31.90
N PRO A 224 -10.80 -3.98 32.99
CA PRO A 224 -11.31 -2.68 33.42
C PRO A 224 -10.89 -1.58 32.40
N PRO A 225 -11.64 -0.47 32.28
CA PRO A 225 -11.31 0.65 31.40
C PRO A 225 -9.90 1.24 31.59
N SER A 226 -9.35 1.16 32.81
CA SER A 226 -8.00 1.59 33.15
C SER A 226 -6.90 0.67 32.62
N HIS A 227 -7.23 -0.55 32.20
CA HIS A 227 -6.24 -1.49 31.70
C HIS A 227 -5.70 -1.07 30.33
N SER A 228 -4.39 -1.07 30.15
CA SER A 228 -3.73 -0.61 28.94
C SER A 228 -4.17 -1.33 27.65
N SER A 229 -4.65 -2.55 27.74
CA SER A 229 -5.13 -3.36 26.60
C SER A 229 -6.65 -3.26 26.40
N TYR A 230 -7.39 -2.50 27.22
CA TYR A 230 -8.85 -2.42 27.16
C TYR A 230 -9.39 -2.07 25.78
N VAL A 231 -8.91 -0.97 25.19
CA VAL A 231 -9.32 -0.52 23.86
C VAL A 231 -9.00 -1.57 22.79
N SER A 232 -7.82 -2.20 22.86
CA SER A 232 -7.42 -3.23 21.89
C SER A 232 -8.26 -4.49 22.01
N TRP A 233 -8.66 -4.86 23.20
CA TRP A 233 -9.60 -5.94 23.47
C TRP A 233 -10.96 -5.67 22.81
N LYS A 234 -11.54 -4.48 23.02
CA LYS A 234 -12.81 -4.08 22.38
C LYS A 234 -12.70 -4.07 20.85
N ILE A 235 -11.56 -3.61 20.29
CA ILE A 235 -11.29 -3.66 18.86
C ILE A 235 -11.31 -5.11 18.34
N GLY A 236 -10.71 -6.05 19.06
CA GLY A 236 -10.73 -7.47 18.68
C GLY A 236 -12.15 -8.04 18.63
N LYS A 237 -12.99 -7.73 19.64
CA LYS A 237 -14.42 -8.09 19.63
C LYS A 237 -15.13 -7.52 18.39
N LEU A 238 -14.98 -6.23 18.12
CA LEU A 238 -15.59 -5.59 16.95
C LEU A 238 -15.12 -6.21 15.63
N ILE A 239 -13.81 -6.46 15.49
CA ILE A 239 -13.29 -7.09 14.25
C ILE A 239 -13.96 -8.44 14.02
N PHE A 240 -14.10 -9.26 15.07
CA PHE A 240 -14.75 -10.57 14.96
C PHE A 240 -16.23 -10.43 14.60
N MET A 241 -17.01 -9.68 15.39
CA MET A 241 -18.45 -9.53 15.22
C MET A 241 -18.84 -8.80 13.92
N LEU A 242 -17.97 -7.93 13.39
CA LEU A 242 -18.12 -7.27 12.11
C LEU A 242 -17.53 -8.10 10.96
N ARG A 243 -17.71 -9.42 10.99
CA ARG A 243 -17.33 -10.36 9.91
C ARG A 243 -15.85 -10.26 9.52
N GLY A 244 -14.97 -10.07 10.51
CA GLY A 244 -13.54 -9.92 10.26
C GLY A 244 -13.16 -8.65 9.50
N ILE A 245 -13.80 -7.52 9.78
CA ILE A 245 -13.48 -6.22 9.18
C ILE A 245 -11.97 -5.92 9.27
N ASN A 246 -11.40 -5.32 8.22
CA ASN A 246 -10.01 -4.92 8.25
C ASN A 246 -9.82 -3.76 9.23
N MET A 247 -8.74 -3.76 10.01
CA MET A 247 -8.47 -2.73 11.01
C MET A 247 -8.46 -1.30 10.41
N ARG A 248 -7.97 -1.13 9.17
CA ARG A 248 -8.01 0.19 8.52
C ARG A 248 -9.44 0.64 8.21
N ASP A 249 -10.27 -0.29 7.70
CA ASP A 249 -11.66 0.02 7.39
C ASP A 249 -12.41 0.35 8.69
N LEU A 250 -12.18 -0.43 9.76
CA LEU A 250 -12.77 -0.18 11.10
C LEU A 250 -12.39 1.20 11.66
N MET A 251 -11.13 1.62 11.53
CA MET A 251 -10.67 2.95 11.98
C MET A 251 -11.28 4.11 11.20
N LEU A 252 -11.71 3.85 9.97
CA LEU A 252 -12.26 4.87 9.05
C LEU A 252 -13.79 4.91 9.04
N LEU A 253 -14.49 4.03 9.76
CA LEU A 253 -15.93 4.12 9.91
C LEU A 253 -16.31 5.46 10.54
N THR A 254 -17.31 6.11 9.99
CA THR A 254 -17.90 7.35 10.49
C THR A 254 -19.32 7.08 11.04
N PRO A 255 -19.89 7.96 11.86
CA PRO A 255 -21.30 7.84 12.25
C PRO A 255 -22.26 7.70 11.08
N ASP A 256 -21.98 8.35 9.93
CA ASP A 256 -22.78 8.27 8.71
C ASP A 256 -22.80 6.89 8.05
N ASN A 257 -21.87 6.00 8.45
CA ASN A 257 -21.91 4.60 8.02
C ASN A 257 -23.02 3.80 8.71
N ILE A 258 -23.61 4.31 9.80
CA ILE A 258 -24.73 3.66 10.49
C ILE A 258 -26.03 4.16 9.84
N LYS A 259 -26.73 3.27 9.14
CA LYS A 259 -28.00 3.56 8.46
C LYS A 259 -28.96 2.40 8.65
N SER A 260 -30.20 2.68 9.07
CA SER A 260 -31.26 1.69 9.22
C SER A 260 -30.84 0.44 10.01
N GLY A 261 -30.14 0.63 11.15
CA GLY A 261 -29.68 -0.49 12.00
C GLY A 261 -28.56 -1.33 11.37
N ARG A 262 -27.81 -0.77 10.42
CA ARG A 262 -26.71 -1.46 9.73
C ARG A 262 -25.48 -0.58 9.62
N ILE A 263 -24.30 -1.19 9.66
CA ILE A 263 -23.04 -0.52 9.23
C ILE A 263 -22.86 -0.76 7.73
N ILE A 264 -22.90 0.32 6.96
CA ILE A 264 -22.75 0.29 5.51
C ILE A 264 -21.47 1.04 5.13
N TYR A 265 -20.53 0.36 4.51
CA TYR A 265 -19.27 0.96 4.09
C TYR A 265 -18.68 0.29 2.84
N ARG A 266 -17.82 1.02 2.11
CA ARG A 266 -17.03 0.45 1.02
C ARG A 266 -15.62 0.12 1.50
N ARG A 267 -15.20 -1.11 1.25
CA ARG A 267 -13.86 -1.56 1.61
C ARG A 267 -12.80 -0.76 0.86
N ALA A 268 -11.85 -0.16 1.58
CA ALA A 268 -10.82 0.70 0.98
C ALA A 268 -9.93 0.00 -0.07
N LYS A 269 -9.74 -1.33 0.03
CA LYS A 269 -8.87 -2.09 -0.89
C LYS A 269 -9.57 -2.54 -2.19
N THR A 270 -10.85 -2.87 -2.15
CA THR A 270 -11.56 -3.54 -3.26
C THR A 270 -12.81 -2.79 -3.70
N SER A 271 -13.17 -1.69 -3.02
CA SER A 271 -14.39 -0.91 -3.23
C SER A 271 -15.70 -1.71 -3.10
N LYS A 272 -15.63 -2.98 -2.66
CA LYS A 272 -16.83 -3.80 -2.41
C LYS A 272 -17.65 -3.18 -1.28
N LEU A 273 -18.96 -3.13 -1.49
CA LEU A 273 -19.92 -2.63 -0.50
C LEU A 273 -20.15 -3.71 0.56
N TYR A 274 -20.13 -3.31 1.83
CA TYR A 274 -20.50 -4.14 2.97
C TYR A 274 -21.73 -3.55 3.63
N SER A 275 -22.63 -4.42 4.03
CA SER A 275 -23.80 -4.11 4.83
C SER A 275 -23.90 -5.13 5.95
N ILE A 276 -23.62 -4.72 7.18
CA ILE A 276 -23.55 -5.57 8.36
C ILE A 276 -24.62 -5.11 9.35
N LYS A 277 -25.51 -6.00 9.74
CA LYS A 277 -26.57 -5.70 10.75
C LYS A 277 -25.90 -5.36 12.09
N LEU A 278 -26.34 -4.29 12.71
CA LEU A 278 -26.01 -3.99 14.10
C LEU A 278 -26.80 -4.91 15.01
N THR A 279 -26.11 -5.68 15.81
CA THR A 279 -26.70 -6.51 16.84
C THR A 279 -26.51 -5.85 18.22
N PRO A 280 -27.29 -6.19 19.25
CA PRO A 280 -27.11 -5.62 20.58
C PRO A 280 -25.69 -5.74 21.13
N GLU A 281 -25.01 -6.85 20.83
CA GLU A 281 -23.62 -7.11 21.27
C GLU A 281 -22.64 -6.14 20.58
N ILE A 282 -22.85 -5.86 19.28
CA ILE A 282 -22.03 -4.90 18.54
C ILE A 282 -22.28 -3.50 19.09
N GLU A 283 -23.53 -3.11 19.29
CA GLU A 283 -23.91 -1.80 19.82
C GLU A 283 -23.34 -1.57 21.22
N ALA A 284 -23.43 -2.57 22.11
CA ALA A 284 -22.85 -2.51 23.45
C ALA A 284 -21.34 -2.26 23.43
N VAL A 285 -20.61 -2.88 22.48
CA VAL A 285 -19.17 -2.62 22.36
C VAL A 285 -18.90 -1.25 21.73
N LEU A 286 -19.66 -0.84 20.70
CA LEU A 286 -19.51 0.49 20.09
C LEU A 286 -19.76 1.61 21.09
N ALA A 287 -20.75 1.49 21.97
CA ALA A 287 -21.07 2.47 23.01
C ALA A 287 -19.93 2.72 24.01
N THR A 288 -18.93 1.85 24.07
CA THR A 288 -17.74 2.04 24.93
C THR A 288 -16.66 2.95 24.30
N PHE A 289 -16.84 3.39 23.06
CA PHE A 289 -15.93 4.29 22.37
C PHE A 289 -16.49 5.71 22.36
N THR A 290 -15.61 6.70 22.32
CA THR A 290 -15.98 8.11 22.16
C THR A 290 -15.79 8.50 20.70
N PRO A 291 -16.85 8.68 19.93
CA PRO A 291 -16.76 9.08 18.53
C PRO A 291 -16.14 10.48 18.36
N ASN A 292 -15.51 10.68 17.21
CA ASN A 292 -15.12 11.98 16.69
C ASN A 292 -15.58 12.07 15.22
N GLU A 293 -14.74 12.52 14.27
CA GLU A 293 -15.02 12.35 12.84
C GLU A 293 -15.12 10.86 12.44
N THR A 294 -14.57 9.96 13.26
CA THR A 294 -14.69 8.50 13.11
C THR A 294 -15.52 7.89 14.23
N LEU A 295 -16.20 6.79 13.91
CA LEU A 295 -17.12 6.08 14.83
C LEU A 295 -16.45 5.64 16.14
N LEU A 296 -15.18 5.26 16.08
CA LEU A 296 -14.43 4.76 17.25
C LEU A 296 -13.48 5.79 17.86
N GLY A 297 -13.32 6.97 17.28
CA GLY A 297 -12.39 7.99 17.79
C GLY A 297 -10.91 7.57 17.87
N LEU A 298 -10.53 6.48 17.19
CA LEU A 298 -9.16 5.91 17.27
C LEU A 298 -8.12 6.75 16.56
N ILE A 299 -8.55 7.57 15.61
CA ILE A 299 -7.73 8.48 14.80
C ILE A 299 -8.30 9.87 14.99
N THR A 300 -7.44 10.84 15.31
CA THR A 300 -7.89 12.22 15.48
C THR A 300 -8.15 12.91 14.15
N PRO A 301 -8.99 13.98 14.10
CA PRO A 301 -9.22 14.74 12.88
C PRO A 301 -7.93 15.29 12.25
N GLN A 302 -6.98 15.73 13.07
CA GLN A 302 -5.66 16.20 12.61
C GLN A 302 -4.85 15.05 11.96
N GLN A 303 -4.92 13.84 12.51
CA GLN A 303 -4.24 12.67 11.95
C GLN A 303 -4.88 12.22 10.63
N LEU A 304 -6.20 12.35 10.47
CA LEU A 304 -6.91 12.05 9.22
C LEU A 304 -6.51 12.99 8.08
N LYS A 305 -6.33 14.29 8.39
CA LYS A 305 -5.94 15.34 7.43
C LYS A 305 -4.44 15.37 7.17
N SER A 306 -3.63 14.67 7.97
CA SER A 306 -2.18 14.66 7.86
C SER A 306 -1.69 14.00 6.56
N VAL A 307 -0.66 14.58 5.96
CA VAL A 307 0.11 13.95 4.86
C VAL A 307 0.65 12.57 5.28
N ASN A 308 0.92 12.39 6.57
CA ASN A 308 1.41 11.14 7.16
C ASN A 308 0.30 10.21 7.71
N LYS A 309 -0.97 10.40 7.30
CA LYS A 309 -2.12 9.61 7.81
C LYS A 309 -1.87 8.09 7.81
N ILE A 310 -1.17 7.57 6.81
CA ILE A 310 -0.84 6.14 6.73
C ILE A 310 0.08 5.70 7.87
N LYS A 311 1.06 6.53 8.27
CA LYS A 311 1.91 6.23 9.43
C LYS A 311 1.09 6.16 10.72
N HIS A 312 0.10 7.02 10.88
CA HIS A 312 -0.80 7.00 12.04
C HIS A 312 -1.62 5.70 12.08
N PHE A 313 -2.20 5.28 10.94
CA PHE A 313 -2.89 3.97 10.85
C PHE A 313 -1.97 2.80 11.19
N GLN A 314 -0.75 2.79 10.65
CA GLN A 314 0.24 1.73 10.91
C GLN A 314 0.66 1.70 12.38
N GLN A 315 0.86 2.85 13.01
CA GLN A 315 1.20 2.96 14.41
C GLN A 315 0.06 2.45 15.30
N LYS A 316 -1.18 2.85 15.02
CA LYS A 316 -2.35 2.35 15.76
C LYS A 316 -2.50 0.83 15.62
N LEU A 317 -2.36 0.28 14.40
CA LEU A 317 -2.37 -1.16 14.16
C LEU A 317 -1.26 -1.88 14.94
N LYS A 318 -0.04 -1.34 14.92
CA LYS A 318 1.11 -1.91 15.67
C LYS A 318 0.83 -1.92 17.17
N THR A 319 0.33 -0.83 17.71
CA THR A 319 -0.03 -0.73 19.15
C THR A 319 -1.16 -1.72 19.49
N THR A 320 -2.21 -1.76 18.68
CA THR A 320 -3.32 -2.71 18.89
C THR A 320 -2.82 -4.15 18.89
N ASN A 321 -2.01 -4.56 17.91
CA ASN A 321 -1.46 -5.91 17.85
C ASN A 321 -0.53 -6.23 19.02
N LYS A 322 0.24 -5.25 19.54
CA LYS A 322 1.07 -5.42 20.74
C LYS A 322 0.20 -5.76 21.97
N HIS A 323 -0.92 -5.06 22.14
CA HIS A 323 -1.82 -5.30 23.25
C HIS A 323 -2.64 -6.60 23.09
N LEU A 324 -3.07 -6.92 21.85
CA LEU A 324 -3.73 -8.19 21.57
C LEU A 324 -2.82 -9.39 21.86
N LYS A 325 -1.52 -9.28 21.52
CA LYS A 325 -0.54 -10.32 21.88
C LYS A 325 -0.48 -10.54 23.40
N LYS A 326 -0.44 -9.45 24.20
CA LYS A 326 -0.47 -9.55 25.68
C LYS A 326 -1.74 -10.21 26.21
N ILE A 327 -2.89 -9.95 25.58
CA ILE A 327 -4.15 -10.63 25.94
C ILE A 327 -4.05 -12.12 25.62
N GLY A 328 -3.47 -12.50 24.49
CA GLY A 328 -3.21 -13.90 24.16
C GLY A 328 -2.32 -14.59 25.18
N GLU A 329 -1.25 -13.94 25.62
CA GLU A 329 -0.36 -14.42 26.67
C GLU A 329 -1.12 -14.62 28.01
N LEU A 330 -1.99 -13.66 28.37
CA LEU A 330 -2.84 -13.75 29.57
C LEU A 330 -3.83 -14.93 29.52
N LEU A 331 -4.38 -15.20 28.33
CA LEU A 331 -5.33 -16.30 28.10
C LEU A 331 -4.66 -17.64 27.82
N GLY A 332 -3.35 -17.69 27.71
CA GLY A 332 -2.60 -18.91 27.36
C GLY A 332 -2.91 -19.43 25.96
N THR A 333 -3.24 -18.55 25.00
CA THR A 333 -3.51 -18.99 23.62
C THR A 333 -2.28 -19.57 22.97
N VAL A 334 -2.46 -20.64 22.17
CA VAL A 334 -1.36 -21.33 21.46
C VAL A 334 -0.66 -20.38 20.50
N GLU A 335 -1.43 -19.55 19.80
CA GLU A 335 -0.92 -18.61 18.82
C GLU A 335 -1.05 -17.15 19.28
N PRO A 336 -0.08 -16.28 18.97
CA PRO A 336 -0.17 -14.86 19.29
C PRO A 336 -1.38 -14.20 18.61
N ILE A 337 -2.20 -13.51 19.40
CA ILE A 337 -3.38 -12.79 18.87
C ILE A 337 -2.95 -11.54 18.12
N SER A 338 -3.56 -11.31 16.98
CA SER A 338 -3.48 -10.08 16.19
C SER A 338 -4.84 -9.75 15.57
N THR A 339 -5.00 -8.53 15.07
CA THR A 339 -6.23 -8.12 14.38
C THR A 339 -6.65 -9.07 13.25
N TYR A 340 -5.67 -9.66 12.54
CA TYR A 340 -5.94 -10.56 11.43
C TYR A 340 -6.36 -11.96 11.88
N VAL A 341 -5.96 -12.39 13.07
CA VAL A 341 -6.37 -13.66 13.69
C VAL A 341 -7.89 -13.71 13.84
N PHE A 342 -8.54 -12.63 14.27
CA PHE A 342 -10.01 -12.59 14.41
C PHE A 342 -10.74 -12.81 13.08
N ARG A 343 -10.18 -12.30 11.97
CA ARG A 343 -10.77 -12.54 10.66
C ARG A 343 -10.66 -14.01 10.22
N TYR A 344 -9.52 -14.64 10.49
CA TYR A 344 -9.38 -16.08 10.23
C TYR A 344 -10.24 -16.92 11.17
N SER A 345 -10.33 -16.52 12.44
CA SER A 345 -11.16 -17.21 13.44
C SER A 345 -12.64 -17.12 13.08
N TYR A 346 -13.12 -15.97 12.62
CA TYR A 346 -14.49 -15.82 12.11
C TYR A 346 -14.78 -16.80 10.97
N ALA A 347 -13.90 -16.83 9.96
CA ALA A 347 -14.07 -17.76 8.84
C ALA A 347 -14.04 -19.23 9.27
N ASN A 348 -13.20 -19.56 10.24
CA ASN A 348 -13.09 -20.92 10.77
C ASN A 348 -14.31 -21.30 11.62
N ALA A 349 -14.82 -20.41 12.45
CA ALA A 349 -16.05 -20.60 13.21
C ALA A 349 -17.25 -20.84 12.27
N ALA A 350 -17.40 -20.00 11.23
CA ALA A 350 -18.42 -20.21 10.20
C ALA A 350 -18.31 -21.60 9.53
N LYS A 351 -17.07 -22.02 9.21
CA LYS A 351 -16.84 -23.35 8.62
C LYS A 351 -17.21 -24.48 9.59
N GLN A 352 -16.89 -24.35 10.88
CA GLN A 352 -17.25 -25.36 11.90
C GLN A 352 -18.76 -25.46 12.10
N LEU A 353 -19.49 -24.36 11.91
CA LEU A 353 -20.97 -24.34 11.92
C LEU A 353 -21.59 -24.88 10.60
N GLY A 354 -20.77 -25.36 9.66
CA GLY A 354 -21.24 -25.99 8.42
C GLY A 354 -21.55 -25.05 7.27
N TYR A 355 -21.24 -23.77 7.37
CA TYR A 355 -21.49 -22.83 6.28
C TYR A 355 -20.60 -23.08 5.06
N SER A 356 -21.16 -22.85 3.89
CA SER A 356 -20.46 -23.03 2.61
C SER A 356 -19.27 -22.07 2.45
N LYS A 357 -18.27 -22.51 1.67
CA LYS A 357 -17.10 -21.65 1.37
C LYS A 357 -17.50 -20.35 0.67
N ASP A 358 -18.53 -20.39 -0.16
CA ASP A 358 -18.99 -19.23 -0.92
C ASP A 358 -19.69 -18.23 -0.01
N MET A 359 -20.51 -18.67 0.94
CA MET A 359 -21.13 -17.80 1.93
C MET A 359 -20.08 -17.17 2.86
N ILE A 360 -19.08 -17.94 3.28
CA ILE A 360 -17.95 -17.42 4.08
C ILE A 360 -17.16 -16.39 3.25
N ALA A 361 -16.88 -16.67 1.99
CA ALA A 361 -16.17 -15.74 1.10
C ALA A 361 -16.97 -14.44 0.90
N GLU A 362 -18.29 -14.54 0.67
CA GLU A 362 -19.19 -13.40 0.58
C GLU A 362 -19.14 -12.54 1.83
N SER A 363 -19.32 -13.15 3.00
CA SER A 363 -19.31 -12.43 4.28
C SER A 363 -17.98 -11.72 4.55
N LEU A 364 -16.87 -12.30 4.09
CA LEU A 364 -15.54 -11.70 4.14
C LEU A 364 -15.27 -10.72 3.00
N GLY A 365 -16.18 -10.59 2.02
CA GLY A 365 -16.03 -9.77 0.83
C GLY A 365 -14.90 -10.22 -0.10
N HIS A 366 -14.68 -11.51 -0.17
CA HIS A 366 -13.84 -12.09 -1.20
C HIS A 366 -14.68 -12.32 -2.46
N GLU A 367 -14.04 -12.30 -3.60
CA GLU A 367 -14.63 -12.84 -4.83
C GLU A 367 -14.64 -14.37 -4.71
N TYR A 368 -15.72 -15.02 -5.14
CA TYR A 368 -15.88 -16.46 -5.13
C TYR A 368 -16.45 -16.95 -6.48
N GLY A 369 -16.29 -18.24 -6.75
CA GLY A 369 -16.62 -18.83 -8.03
C GLY A 369 -15.55 -18.61 -9.10
N ASN A 370 -15.74 -19.26 -10.28
CA ASN A 370 -14.99 -18.93 -11.48
C ASN A 370 -15.45 -17.54 -11.96
N SER A 371 -14.51 -16.73 -12.46
CA SER A 371 -14.81 -15.36 -12.94
C SER A 371 -15.96 -15.27 -13.95
N VAL A 372 -16.22 -16.36 -14.68
CA VAL A 372 -17.34 -16.49 -15.63
C VAL A 372 -18.66 -16.84 -14.91
N THR A 373 -18.65 -17.81 -14.02
CA THR A 373 -19.87 -18.25 -13.30
C THR A 373 -20.31 -17.23 -12.25
N GLY A 374 -19.37 -16.54 -11.59
CA GLY A 374 -19.68 -15.52 -10.59
C GLY A 374 -20.41 -14.29 -11.13
N ILE A 375 -20.38 -14.06 -12.46
CA ILE A 375 -21.14 -12.97 -13.12
C ILE A 375 -22.65 -13.29 -13.13
N TYR A 376 -23.01 -14.56 -13.15
CA TYR A 376 -24.40 -15.04 -13.25
C TYR A 376 -25.02 -15.37 -11.89
N LEU A 377 -24.22 -15.46 -10.82
CA LEU A 377 -24.73 -15.77 -9.49
C LEU A 377 -25.08 -14.47 -8.74
N GLU A 378 -26.30 -14.42 -8.25
CA GLU A 378 -26.72 -13.36 -7.32
C GLU A 378 -25.92 -13.47 -6.03
N GLN A 379 -25.67 -12.32 -5.40
CA GLN A 379 -25.09 -12.25 -4.06
C GLN A 379 -26.07 -12.88 -3.06
N PHE A 380 -25.55 -13.52 -2.01
CA PHE A 380 -26.40 -13.99 -0.92
C PHE A 380 -27.19 -12.82 -0.34
N ASP A 381 -28.46 -13.06 -0.06
CA ASP A 381 -29.28 -12.06 0.63
C ASP A 381 -28.61 -11.63 1.95
N ASN A 382 -28.65 -10.34 2.21
CA ASN A 382 -28.10 -9.78 3.44
C ASN A 382 -28.65 -10.47 4.70
N GLU A 383 -29.93 -10.85 4.71
CA GLU A 383 -30.55 -11.56 5.84
C GLU A 383 -29.95 -12.94 6.10
N VAL A 384 -29.58 -13.66 5.04
CA VAL A 384 -28.94 -14.98 5.14
C VAL A 384 -27.53 -14.83 5.76
N VAL A 385 -26.77 -13.84 5.30
CA VAL A 385 -25.44 -13.57 5.83
C VAL A 385 -25.49 -13.00 7.24
N ASP A 386 -26.52 -12.21 7.57
CA ASP A 386 -26.76 -11.69 8.91
C ASP A 386 -27.11 -12.80 9.90
N ARG A 387 -27.94 -13.76 9.48
CA ARG A 387 -28.28 -14.95 10.29
C ARG A 387 -27.04 -15.77 10.60
N MET A 388 -26.19 -16.03 9.60
CA MET A 388 -24.90 -16.67 9.81
C MET A 388 -24.04 -15.89 10.83
N ASN A 389 -23.94 -14.57 10.67
CA ASN A 389 -23.15 -13.74 11.58
C ASN A 389 -23.68 -13.81 13.02
N GLN A 390 -25.01 -13.75 13.20
CA GLN A 390 -25.62 -13.86 14.53
C GLN A 390 -25.33 -15.21 15.15
N GLN A 391 -25.51 -16.31 14.43
CA GLN A 391 -25.21 -17.66 14.95
C GLN A 391 -23.75 -17.80 15.38
N ILE A 392 -22.81 -17.18 14.64
CA ILE A 392 -21.39 -17.18 15.01
C ILE A 392 -21.19 -16.38 16.32
N ILE A 393 -21.88 -15.25 16.50
CA ILE A 393 -21.83 -14.44 17.71
C ILE A 393 -22.44 -15.22 18.88
N ASP A 394 -23.61 -15.83 18.70
CA ASP A 394 -24.33 -16.58 19.73
C ASP A 394 -23.47 -17.71 20.30
N VAL A 395 -22.86 -18.52 19.45
CA VAL A 395 -21.95 -19.62 19.86
C VAL A 395 -20.80 -19.13 20.75
N ILE A 396 -20.35 -17.89 20.55
CA ILE A 396 -19.27 -17.32 21.36
C ILE A 396 -19.81 -16.67 22.64
N SER A 397 -21.05 -16.17 22.60
CA SER A 397 -21.70 -15.44 23.74
C SER A 397 -22.49 -16.33 24.67
N GLU A 398 -22.88 -17.55 24.28
CA GLU A 398 -23.75 -18.49 25.03
C GLU A 398 -23.22 -19.00 26.40
N LEU A 399 -22.19 -18.37 26.95
CA LEU A 399 -21.70 -18.65 28.31
C LEU A 399 -21.39 -17.36 29.11
N LEU A 400 -21.97 -16.23 28.71
CA LEU A 400 -22.00 -14.99 29.50
C LEU A 400 -23.39 -14.78 30.06
#